data_d7e66678b5afdc6ea2ad62e91e70f8cd
#
_entry.id   d7e66678b5afdc6ea2ad62e91e70f8cd
#
_cell.length_a   1.000
_cell.length_b   1.000
_cell.length_c   1.000
_cell.angle_alpha   90.00
_cell.angle_beta   90.00
_cell.angle_gamma   90.00
#
_symmetry.space_group_name_H-M   'P 1'
#
loop_
_entity.id
_entity.type
_entity.pdbx_description
1 polymer ?
#
loop_
_entity_poly.entity_id
_entity_poly.type
_entity_poly.pdbx_seq_one_letter_code
_entity_poly.pdbx_strand_id
1 'polypeptide(L)'
;AFLFLDAPAPAPAAGGLPRGLALRVSADASRFPYTHPRGLPSAVRVARIAGELVAALEKEEGEGRRPPPRWLVLADDDTAFVLPNLLRALRGYDHREPWYLGSRSESAAQNAWHGFAMAYGGAGIAVSWPLARRLARALDSCVLRYPHLYGSDARIYACLAELGVELTHEPGFHQVRHC
;
A
#
# COMPACT_ATOMS: atom_id res chain seq x y z
N ALA A 1 -4.12 5.74 12.07
CA ALA A 1 -4.24 4.68 11.06
C ALA A 1 -5.58 4.79 10.33
N PHE A 2 -5.66 4.21 9.14
CA PHE A 2 -6.88 4.16 8.34
C PHE A 2 -7.15 2.72 7.94
N LEU A 3 -8.42 2.32 8.00
CA LEU A 3 -8.92 1.05 7.45
C LEU A 3 -9.87 1.39 6.30
N PHE A 4 -9.58 0.86 5.12
CA PHE A 4 -10.39 1.06 3.93
C PHE A 4 -11.30 -0.13 3.68
N LEU A 5 -12.57 0.14 3.50
CA LEU A 5 -13.61 -0.84 3.25
C LEU A 5 -14.12 -0.69 1.81
N ASP A 6 -14.68 -1.74 1.25
CA ASP A 6 -15.35 -1.74 -0.06
C ASP A 6 -16.79 -1.21 0.00
N ALA A 7 -17.41 -1.32 1.19
CA ALA A 7 -18.75 -0.82 1.45
C ALA A 7 -18.85 -0.25 2.87
N PRO A 8 -19.86 0.60 3.14
CA PRO A 8 -20.11 1.06 4.50
C PRO A 8 -20.33 -0.10 5.45
N ALA A 9 -19.58 -0.13 6.56
CA ALA A 9 -19.81 -1.10 7.60
C ALA A 9 -21.04 -0.74 8.41
N PRO A 10 -21.80 -1.72 8.92
CA PRO A 10 -22.80 -1.47 9.96
C PRO A 10 -22.12 -0.82 11.17
N ALA A 11 -22.89 -0.03 11.94
CA ALA A 11 -22.34 0.66 13.11
C ALA A 11 -21.51 -0.33 13.97
N PRO A 12 -20.31 0.06 14.41
CA PRO A 12 -19.45 -0.83 15.18
C PRO A 12 -20.21 -1.30 16.44
N ALA A 13 -20.07 -2.58 16.75
CA ALA A 13 -20.61 -3.16 17.98
C ALA A 13 -20.08 -2.38 19.20
N ALA A 14 -20.81 -2.40 20.30
CA ALA A 14 -20.50 -1.66 21.52
C ALA A 14 -19.04 -1.84 21.94
N GLY A 15 -18.22 -0.78 21.82
CA GLY A 15 -16.78 -0.78 22.06
C GLY A 15 -16.03 0.21 21.19
N GLY A 16 -16.63 0.62 20.07
CA GLY A 16 -16.03 1.59 19.15
C GLY A 16 -14.74 1.11 18.47
N LEU A 17 -14.18 1.95 17.61
CA LEU A 17 -12.91 1.70 16.96
C LEU A 17 -11.73 1.97 17.92
N PRO A 18 -10.61 1.25 17.78
CA PRO A 18 -9.38 1.57 18.48
C PRO A 18 -9.01 3.06 18.28
N ARG A 19 -8.47 3.69 19.33
CA ARG A 19 -8.03 5.10 19.24
C ARG A 19 -7.05 5.30 18.09
N GLY A 20 -7.31 6.30 17.28
CA GLY A 20 -6.44 6.65 16.14
C GLY A 20 -6.66 5.81 14.89
N LEU A 21 -7.66 4.92 14.86
CA LEU A 21 -8.12 4.23 13.65
C LEU A 21 -9.35 4.95 13.09
N ALA A 22 -9.31 5.30 11.80
CA ALA A 22 -10.43 5.85 11.07
C ALA A 22 -10.87 4.89 9.97
N LEU A 23 -12.18 4.67 9.84
CA LEU A 23 -12.76 3.92 8.72
C LEU A 23 -12.98 4.86 7.54
N ARG A 24 -12.71 4.35 6.36
CA ARG A 24 -13.03 4.99 5.08
C ARG A 24 -13.62 3.96 4.14
N VAL A 25 -14.53 4.38 3.28
CA VAL A 25 -15.00 3.57 2.17
C VAL A 25 -14.20 3.99 0.94
N SER A 26 -13.61 3.01 0.26
CA SER A 26 -12.85 3.24 -0.97
C SER A 26 -13.77 3.78 -2.07
N ALA A 27 -13.21 4.62 -2.94
CA ALA A 27 -13.90 5.09 -4.11
C ALA A 27 -14.21 3.94 -5.08
N ASP A 28 -15.25 4.11 -5.88
CA ASP A 28 -15.62 3.15 -6.92
C ASP A 28 -14.45 2.87 -7.87
N ALA A 29 -14.19 1.59 -8.07
CA ALA A 29 -13.14 1.09 -8.96
C ALA A 29 -13.68 0.43 -10.24
N SER A 30 -14.98 0.49 -10.50
CA SER A 30 -15.66 -0.21 -11.61
C SER A 30 -15.13 0.20 -12.99
N ARG A 31 -14.63 1.42 -13.14
CA ARG A 31 -14.03 1.91 -14.38
C ARG A 31 -12.68 1.28 -14.75
N PHE A 32 -12.05 0.58 -13.80
CA PHE A 32 -10.74 -0.03 -14.01
C PHE A 32 -10.90 -1.48 -14.44
N PRO A 33 -10.41 -1.86 -15.64
CA PRO A 33 -10.51 -3.23 -16.09
C PRO A 33 -9.62 -4.15 -15.25
N TYR A 34 -10.10 -5.38 -15.03
CA TYR A 34 -9.34 -6.45 -14.41
C TYR A 34 -9.46 -7.71 -15.28
N THR A 35 -8.36 -8.17 -15.84
CA THR A 35 -8.36 -9.26 -16.84
C THR A 35 -7.60 -10.52 -16.39
N HIS A 36 -7.01 -10.52 -15.19
CA HIS A 36 -6.31 -11.72 -14.71
C HIS A 36 -7.31 -12.84 -14.37
N PRO A 37 -7.18 -14.05 -14.99
CA PRO A 37 -8.23 -15.07 -14.94
C PRO A 37 -8.43 -15.75 -13.58
N ARG A 38 -7.47 -15.64 -12.67
CA ARG A 38 -7.50 -16.29 -11.34
C ARG A 38 -7.41 -15.30 -10.18
N GLY A 39 -7.60 -14.02 -10.43
CA GLY A 39 -7.49 -13.01 -9.40
C GLY A 39 -8.84 -12.40 -9.03
N LEU A 40 -8.80 -11.45 -8.10
CA LEU A 40 -9.98 -10.72 -7.64
C LEU A 40 -9.90 -9.27 -8.10
N PRO A 41 -10.98 -8.71 -8.69
CA PRO A 41 -11.05 -7.30 -9.08
C PRO A 41 -10.77 -6.33 -7.91
N SER A 42 -10.99 -6.76 -6.67
CA SER A 42 -10.65 -6.00 -5.44
C SER A 42 -9.18 -5.58 -5.38
N ALA A 43 -8.27 -6.29 -6.07
CA ALA A 43 -6.85 -5.92 -6.15
C ALA A 43 -6.63 -4.51 -6.73
N VAL A 44 -7.51 -4.07 -7.64
CA VAL A 44 -7.47 -2.70 -8.18
C VAL A 44 -7.84 -1.70 -7.09
N ARG A 45 -8.92 -1.95 -6.36
CA ARG A 45 -9.38 -1.11 -5.25
C ARG A 45 -8.29 -1.00 -4.18
N VAL A 46 -7.69 -2.13 -3.78
CA VAL A 46 -6.63 -2.16 -2.76
C VAL A 46 -5.40 -1.38 -3.21
N ALA A 47 -4.96 -1.50 -4.47
CA ALA A 47 -3.86 -0.70 -5.00
C ALA A 47 -4.16 0.81 -4.93
N ARG A 48 -5.42 1.21 -5.22
CA ARG A 48 -5.84 2.62 -5.22
C ARG A 48 -5.92 3.26 -3.83
N ILE A 49 -5.96 2.46 -2.75
CA ILE A 49 -5.92 2.96 -1.36
C ILE A 49 -4.71 3.89 -1.16
N ALA A 50 -3.57 3.61 -1.78
CA ALA A 50 -2.39 4.48 -1.69
C ALA A 50 -2.70 5.92 -2.15
N GLY A 51 -3.38 6.08 -3.29
CA GLY A 51 -3.78 7.39 -3.81
C GLY A 51 -4.87 8.05 -2.98
N GLU A 52 -5.87 7.29 -2.57
CA GLU A 52 -6.99 7.79 -1.74
C GLU A 52 -6.50 8.29 -0.38
N LEU A 53 -5.54 7.57 0.23
CA LEU A 53 -4.95 7.96 1.50
C LEU A 53 -4.10 9.24 1.36
N VAL A 54 -3.31 9.34 0.28
CA VAL A 54 -2.53 10.57 0.02
C VAL A 54 -3.46 11.77 -0.13
N ALA A 55 -4.52 11.66 -0.95
CA ALA A 55 -5.48 12.74 -1.14
C ALA A 55 -6.15 13.16 0.18
N ALA A 56 -6.51 12.20 1.03
CA ALA A 56 -7.09 12.47 2.35
C ALA A 56 -6.10 13.20 3.27
N LEU A 57 -4.83 12.80 3.27
CA LEU A 57 -3.80 13.39 4.12
C LEU A 57 -3.38 14.78 3.63
N GLU A 58 -3.28 15.00 2.32
CA GLU A 58 -3.04 16.34 1.74
C GLU A 58 -4.17 17.31 2.08
N LYS A 59 -5.41 16.85 2.09
CA LYS A 59 -6.54 17.66 2.55
C LYS A 59 -6.42 18.04 4.03
N GLU A 60 -6.08 17.08 4.90
CA GLU A 60 -5.88 17.34 6.33
C GLU A 60 -4.71 18.30 6.60
N GLU A 61 -3.64 18.20 5.80
CA GLU A 61 -2.49 19.11 5.82
C GLU A 61 -2.89 20.52 5.39
N GLY A 62 -3.59 20.67 4.26
CA GLY A 62 -4.06 21.96 3.73
C GLY A 62 -5.04 22.68 4.67
N GLU A 63 -5.79 21.92 5.47
CA GLU A 63 -6.69 22.47 6.50
C GLU A 63 -5.98 22.72 7.85
N GLY A 64 -4.67 22.53 7.93
CA GLY A 64 -3.87 22.72 9.14
C GLY A 64 -4.18 21.72 10.27
N ARG A 65 -4.92 20.64 9.98
CA ARG A 65 -5.32 19.65 10.99
C ARG A 65 -4.20 18.67 11.34
N ARG A 66 -3.24 18.49 10.43
CA ARG A 66 -2.13 17.55 10.59
C ARG A 66 -0.91 18.01 9.80
N PRO A 67 0.32 17.83 10.33
CA PRO A 67 1.53 17.96 9.52
C PRO A 67 1.62 16.81 8.50
N PRO A 68 2.37 16.99 7.40
CA PRO A 68 2.59 15.92 6.43
C PRO A 68 3.26 14.70 7.09
N PRO A 69 2.84 13.48 6.77
CA PRO A 69 3.49 12.28 7.26
C PRO A 69 4.89 12.16 6.64
N ARG A 70 5.77 11.41 7.28
CA ARG A 70 7.08 11.05 6.71
C ARG A 70 6.98 9.83 5.79
N TRP A 71 6.10 8.90 6.15
CA TRP A 71 5.93 7.61 5.50
C TRP A 71 4.46 7.28 5.32
N LEU A 72 4.15 6.67 4.18
CA LEU A 72 2.94 5.92 3.94
C LEU A 72 3.27 4.45 4.13
N VAL A 73 2.58 3.76 5.04
CA VAL A 73 2.75 2.33 5.26
C VAL A 73 1.44 1.64 4.88
N LEU A 74 1.52 0.79 3.87
CA LEU A 74 0.41 -0.02 3.37
C LEU A 74 0.51 -1.42 3.97
N ALA A 75 -0.62 -1.98 4.31
CA ALA A 75 -0.75 -3.31 4.89
C ALA A 75 -1.97 -4.01 4.32
N ASP A 76 -1.92 -5.32 4.26
CA ASP A 76 -3.08 -6.16 3.98
C ASP A 76 -3.76 -6.59 5.28
N ASP A 77 -4.90 -7.29 5.21
CA ASP A 77 -5.68 -7.73 6.37
C ASP A 77 -5.00 -8.85 7.17
N ASP A 78 -3.97 -9.47 6.60
CA ASP A 78 -3.10 -10.48 7.21
C ASP A 78 -1.75 -9.93 7.68
N THR A 79 -1.54 -8.61 7.67
CA THR A 79 -0.29 -7.96 8.08
C THR A 79 -0.30 -7.57 9.55
N ALA A 80 0.76 -7.91 10.29
CA ALA A 80 0.96 -7.49 11.67
C ALA A 80 2.23 -6.65 11.82
N PHE A 81 2.13 -5.46 12.41
CA PHE A 81 3.28 -4.58 12.64
C PHE A 81 3.72 -4.58 14.12
N VAL A 82 4.99 -4.85 14.34
CA VAL A 82 5.67 -4.53 15.59
C VAL A 82 6.14 -3.08 15.51
N LEU A 83 5.28 -2.13 15.94
CA LEU A 83 5.50 -0.70 15.74
C LEU A 83 6.88 -0.17 16.16
N PRO A 84 7.47 -0.56 17.31
CA PRO A 84 8.82 -0.11 17.66
C PRO A 84 9.88 -0.53 16.65
N ASN A 85 9.76 -1.73 16.08
CA ASN A 85 10.69 -2.25 15.07
C ASN A 85 10.49 -1.53 13.73
N LEU A 86 9.24 -1.36 13.28
CA LEU A 86 8.93 -0.60 12.09
C LEU A 86 9.50 0.82 12.16
N LEU A 87 9.29 1.52 13.27
CA LEU A 87 9.82 2.87 13.46
C LEU A 87 11.36 2.90 13.47
N ARG A 88 12.00 1.84 14.01
CA ARG A 88 13.46 1.71 13.97
C ARG A 88 13.97 1.53 12.55
N ALA A 89 13.36 0.64 11.76
CA ALA A 89 13.71 0.42 10.37
C ALA A 89 13.57 1.72 9.55
N LEU A 90 12.41 2.39 9.64
CA LEU A 90 12.15 3.62 8.90
C LEU A 90 13.07 4.79 9.27
N ARG A 91 13.61 4.83 10.49
CA ARG A 91 14.60 5.85 10.91
C ARG A 91 15.96 5.71 10.21
N GLY A 92 16.26 4.54 9.65
CA GLY A 92 17.47 4.29 8.87
C GLY A 92 17.48 4.97 7.50
N TYR A 93 16.35 5.53 7.06
CA TYR A 93 16.20 6.12 5.72
C TYR A 93 15.79 7.59 5.80
N ASP A 94 16.38 8.42 4.93
CA ASP A 94 15.94 9.81 4.82
C ASP A 94 14.58 9.87 4.11
N HIS A 95 13.54 10.13 4.87
CA HIS A 95 12.17 10.17 4.38
C HIS A 95 11.88 11.28 3.33
N ARG A 96 12.85 12.17 3.08
CA ARG A 96 12.77 13.20 2.04
C ARG A 96 13.16 12.67 0.67
N GLU A 97 13.86 11.54 0.64
CA GLU A 97 14.25 10.84 -0.57
C GLU A 97 13.16 9.84 -1.02
N PRO A 98 13.12 9.44 -2.30
CA PRO A 98 12.09 8.57 -2.84
C PRO A 98 12.36 7.09 -2.51
N TRP A 99 11.88 6.62 -1.37
CA TRP A 99 12.04 5.23 -0.93
C TRP A 99 10.79 4.39 -1.13
N TYR A 100 10.98 3.20 -1.69
CA TYR A 100 10.04 2.08 -1.73
C TYR A 100 10.67 0.93 -0.95
N LEU A 101 10.20 0.70 0.29
CA LEU A 101 10.74 -0.29 1.22
C LEU A 101 9.76 -1.45 1.39
N GLY A 102 10.30 -2.64 1.48
CA GLY A 102 9.55 -3.86 1.73
C GLY A 102 10.43 -5.09 1.56
N SER A 103 9.82 -6.26 1.53
CA SER A 103 10.52 -7.50 1.25
C SER A 103 9.86 -8.23 0.10
N ARG A 104 10.67 -8.86 -0.74
CA ARG A 104 10.17 -9.84 -1.72
C ARG A 104 9.54 -11.03 -1.01
N SER A 105 8.74 -11.82 -1.72
CA SER A 105 8.21 -13.07 -1.17
C SER A 105 9.34 -14.01 -0.73
N GLU A 106 9.15 -14.70 0.38
CA GLU A 106 10.04 -15.78 0.83
C GLU A 106 9.86 -17.07 -0.01
N SER A 107 8.81 -17.11 -0.84
CA SER A 107 8.59 -18.21 -1.79
C SER A 107 9.35 -18.00 -3.09
N ALA A 108 10.31 -18.87 -3.38
CA ALA A 108 11.04 -18.85 -4.65
C ALA A 108 10.09 -18.97 -5.86
N ALA A 109 9.03 -19.78 -5.76
CA ALA A 109 8.03 -19.93 -6.82
C ALA A 109 7.25 -18.63 -7.08
N GLN A 110 6.85 -17.90 -6.02
CA GLN A 110 6.20 -16.61 -6.17
C GLN A 110 7.13 -15.57 -6.79
N ASN A 111 8.39 -15.50 -6.36
CA ASN A 111 9.37 -14.60 -6.93
C ASN A 111 9.67 -14.91 -8.41
N ALA A 112 9.73 -16.20 -8.78
CA ALA A 112 9.90 -16.61 -10.18
C ALA A 112 8.69 -16.21 -11.04
N TRP A 113 7.49 -16.17 -10.46
CA TRP A 113 6.26 -15.83 -11.15
C TRP A 113 6.00 -14.30 -11.22
N HIS A 114 6.25 -13.58 -10.11
CA HIS A 114 5.91 -12.15 -9.96
C HIS A 114 7.13 -11.21 -10.06
N GLY A 115 8.35 -11.75 -9.97
CA GLY A 115 9.60 -10.99 -9.98
C GLY A 115 10.19 -10.75 -8.59
N PHE A 116 11.51 -10.65 -8.55
CA PHE A 116 12.28 -10.43 -7.31
C PHE A 116 12.36 -8.96 -6.89
N ALA A 117 11.91 -8.05 -7.73
CA ALA A 117 11.95 -6.60 -7.49
C ALA A 117 10.65 -6.03 -6.92
N MET A 118 9.68 -6.88 -6.58
CA MET A 118 8.38 -6.50 -6.04
C MET A 118 8.33 -6.77 -4.53
N ALA A 119 7.84 -5.80 -3.75
CA ALA A 119 7.49 -6.05 -2.35
C ALA A 119 6.21 -6.89 -2.29
N TYR A 120 6.21 -7.89 -1.42
CA TYR A 120 5.05 -8.72 -1.13
C TYR A 120 4.08 -7.94 -0.21
N GLY A 121 2.80 -7.86 -0.62
CA GLY A 121 1.79 -7.04 0.06
C GLY A 121 1.56 -7.44 1.51
N GLY A 122 1.43 -8.74 1.80
CA GLY A 122 1.22 -9.26 3.16
C GLY A 122 2.37 -9.01 4.13
N ALA A 123 3.60 -8.75 3.64
CA ALA A 123 4.72 -8.30 4.49
C ALA A 123 4.64 -6.81 4.85
N GLY A 124 3.77 -6.07 4.21
CA GLY A 124 3.68 -4.62 4.29
C GLY A 124 4.62 -3.90 3.32
N ILE A 125 4.26 -2.67 2.99
CA ILE A 125 5.00 -1.80 2.07
C ILE A 125 5.12 -0.42 2.71
N ALA A 126 6.34 0.14 2.77
CA ALA A 126 6.53 1.52 3.20
C ALA A 126 7.04 2.38 2.04
N VAL A 127 6.39 3.51 1.83
CA VAL A 127 6.72 4.48 0.78
C VAL A 127 6.96 5.84 1.44
N SER A 128 8.08 6.49 1.11
CA SER A 128 8.35 7.84 1.63
C SER A 128 7.30 8.83 1.11
N TRP A 129 7.00 9.86 1.90
CA TRP A 129 5.93 10.81 1.56
C TRP A 129 6.10 11.50 0.19
N PRO A 130 7.31 11.98 -0.20
CA PRO A 130 7.49 12.54 -1.53
C PRO A 130 7.19 11.55 -2.66
N LEU A 131 7.57 10.28 -2.49
CA LEU A 131 7.28 9.24 -3.46
C LEU A 131 5.80 8.86 -3.47
N ALA A 132 5.15 8.77 -2.31
CA ALA A 132 3.72 8.49 -2.19
C ALA A 132 2.88 9.54 -2.95
N ARG A 133 3.25 10.82 -2.85
CA ARG A 133 2.60 11.91 -3.60
C ARG A 133 2.80 11.79 -5.11
N ARG A 134 4.01 11.39 -5.56
CA ARG A 134 4.27 11.13 -6.98
C ARG A 134 3.45 9.95 -7.48
N LEU A 135 3.44 8.85 -6.71
CA LEU A 135 2.63 7.67 -7.00
C LEU A 135 1.14 8.03 -7.12
N ALA A 136 0.59 8.74 -6.14
CA ALA A 136 -0.83 9.11 -6.12
C ALA A 136 -1.27 9.86 -7.39
N ARG A 137 -0.42 10.76 -7.92
CA ARG A 137 -0.73 11.51 -9.15
C ARG A 137 -0.74 10.64 -10.40
N ALA A 138 0.08 9.59 -10.45
CA ALA A 138 0.21 8.71 -11.60
C ALA A 138 -0.68 7.45 -11.49
N LEU A 139 -1.18 7.12 -10.31
CA LEU A 139 -1.69 5.81 -9.95
C LEU A 139 -2.86 5.37 -10.82
N ASP A 140 -3.89 6.19 -10.97
CA ASP A 140 -5.08 5.83 -11.74
C ASP A 140 -4.75 5.56 -13.22
N SER A 141 -3.93 6.43 -13.83
CA SER A 141 -3.49 6.22 -15.22
C SER A 141 -2.56 5.01 -15.37
N CYS A 142 -1.72 4.75 -14.39
CA CYS A 142 -0.86 3.58 -14.37
C CYS A 142 -1.67 2.28 -14.23
N VAL A 143 -2.58 2.20 -13.27
CA VAL A 143 -3.39 0.99 -13.04
C VAL A 143 -4.20 0.60 -14.27
N LEU A 144 -4.67 1.57 -15.06
CA LEU A 144 -5.35 1.30 -16.34
C LEU A 144 -4.45 0.58 -17.37
N ARG A 145 -3.13 0.76 -17.32
CA ARG A 145 -2.17 0.08 -18.21
C ARG A 145 -1.90 -1.37 -17.82
N TYR A 146 -2.22 -1.75 -16.58
CA TYR A 146 -1.90 -3.06 -16.01
C TYR A 146 -3.13 -3.86 -15.56
N PRO A 147 -4.16 -4.04 -16.41
CA PRO A 147 -5.36 -4.80 -16.04
C PRO A 147 -5.08 -6.28 -15.78
N HIS A 148 -4.00 -6.81 -16.35
CA HIS A 148 -3.62 -8.22 -16.33
C HIS A 148 -2.81 -8.64 -15.10
N LEU A 149 -2.33 -7.69 -14.28
CA LEU A 149 -1.57 -8.05 -13.08
C LEU A 149 -2.48 -8.70 -12.03
N TYR A 150 -1.92 -9.66 -11.26
CA TYR A 150 -2.68 -10.43 -10.27
C TYR A 150 -3.08 -9.56 -9.06
N GLY A 151 -2.10 -9.06 -8.31
CA GLY A 151 -2.28 -8.45 -7.00
C GLY A 151 -2.26 -6.91 -6.99
N SER A 152 -2.60 -6.36 -5.86
CA SER A 152 -2.46 -4.93 -5.56
C SER A 152 -0.98 -4.51 -5.49
N ASP A 153 -0.15 -5.35 -4.88
CA ASP A 153 1.29 -5.19 -4.75
C ASP A 153 2.01 -5.16 -6.11
N ALA A 154 1.62 -6.04 -7.04
CA ALA A 154 2.14 -6.02 -8.40
C ALA A 154 1.82 -4.71 -9.14
N ARG A 155 0.63 -4.14 -8.92
CA ARG A 155 0.25 -2.84 -9.49
C ARG A 155 1.02 -1.69 -8.87
N ILE A 156 1.17 -1.67 -7.54
CA ILE A 156 1.99 -0.66 -6.84
C ILE A 156 3.43 -0.74 -7.34
N TYR A 157 4.00 -1.94 -7.44
CA TYR A 157 5.34 -2.13 -7.98
C TYR A 157 5.47 -1.60 -9.41
N ALA A 158 4.57 -2.00 -10.32
CA ALA A 158 4.63 -1.54 -11.71
C ALA A 158 4.57 -0.01 -11.82
N CYS A 159 3.71 0.62 -11.02
CA CYS A 159 3.58 2.08 -11.01
C CYS A 159 4.79 2.79 -10.39
N LEU A 160 5.45 2.20 -9.40
CA LEU A 160 6.69 2.72 -8.84
C LEU A 160 7.86 2.54 -9.80
N ALA A 161 7.91 1.42 -10.52
CA ALA A 161 8.89 1.17 -11.58
C ALA A 161 8.78 2.18 -12.72
N GLU A 162 7.56 2.56 -13.15
CA GLU A 162 7.36 3.64 -14.12
C GLU A 162 7.88 5.00 -13.62
N LEU A 163 7.89 5.21 -12.31
CA LEU A 163 8.46 6.41 -11.69
C LEU A 163 9.99 6.33 -11.51
N GLY A 164 10.61 5.21 -11.96
CA GLY A 164 12.05 4.97 -11.84
C GLY A 164 12.51 4.62 -10.43
N VAL A 165 11.63 4.06 -9.59
CA VAL A 165 11.96 3.69 -8.22
C VAL A 165 11.85 2.18 -8.04
N GLU A 166 12.96 1.58 -7.65
CA GLU A 166 13.09 0.15 -7.39
C GLU A 166 12.84 -0.18 -5.92
N LEU A 167 12.56 -1.47 -5.65
CA LEU A 167 12.43 -1.98 -4.29
C LEU A 167 13.76 -1.90 -3.54
N THR A 168 13.78 -1.21 -2.43
CA THR A 168 14.82 -1.35 -1.43
C THR A 168 14.40 -2.43 -0.43
N HIS A 169 15.11 -3.55 -0.45
CA HIS A 169 14.85 -4.66 0.46
C HIS A 169 15.15 -4.25 1.90
N GLU A 170 14.13 -4.32 2.76
CA GLU A 170 14.27 -4.06 4.21
C GLU A 170 14.11 -5.38 4.98
N PRO A 171 15.18 -5.88 5.65
CA PRO A 171 15.16 -7.17 6.32
C PRO A 171 14.13 -7.30 7.46
N GLY A 172 13.59 -6.19 7.94
CA GLY A 172 12.55 -6.20 8.97
C GLY A 172 11.14 -6.51 8.46
N PHE A 173 10.95 -6.66 7.14
CA PHE A 173 9.67 -7.04 6.54
C PHE A 173 9.69 -8.52 6.18
N HIS A 174 8.74 -9.29 6.68
CA HIS A 174 8.69 -10.73 6.54
C HIS A 174 7.33 -11.21 6.06
N GLN A 175 7.34 -12.22 5.22
CA GLN A 175 6.14 -13.00 4.88
C GLN A 175 5.98 -14.13 5.90
N VAL A 176 4.87 -14.16 6.64
CA VAL A 176 4.54 -15.31 7.48
C VAL A 176 3.95 -16.41 6.59
N ARG A 177 4.62 -17.55 6.53
CA ARG A 177 4.03 -18.75 5.90
C ARG A 177 3.11 -19.43 6.92
N HIS A 178 1.88 -19.67 6.53
CA HIS A 178 1.08 -20.69 7.21
C HIS A 178 1.72 -22.06 6.89
N CYS A 179 2.26 -22.69 7.92
CA CYS A 179 2.75 -24.08 7.84
C CYS A 179 1.57 -25.05 7.72
#